data_c8b3df20a62d484326bbcb864ae350f8
#
_entry.id   c8b3df20a62d484326bbcb864ae350f8
#
_cell.length_a   1.000
_cell.length_b   1.000
_cell.length_c   1.000
_cell.angle_alpha   90.00
_cell.angle_beta   90.00
_cell.angle_gamma   90.00
#
_symmetry.space_group_name_H-M   'P 1'
#
loop_
_entity.id
_entity.type
_entity.pdbx_description
1 polymer ?
#
loop_
_entity_poly.entity_id
_entity_poly.type
_entity_poly.pdbx_seq_one_letter_code
_entity_poly.pdbx_strand_id
1 'polypeptide(L)'
;MNTGQMIITTCAMLLLAVLVLRVSSTQITTQESMQTSKFGILAISIANSVIEQACNKAFDQKSINAYLSDVNSLTKDQDLGPEGGEDSIEVFNDFDDFNGYTHVYYNLPDSPPLRISCVVNYVDPDATGNKVKIVTSKQWHKMITITITSDDATKMDVLEFRKVFSYWKFL
;
A
#
# COMPACT_ATOMS: atom_id res chain seq x y z
N MET A 1 -25.34 11.85 60.23
CA MET A 1 -24.17 12.18 59.38
C MET A 1 -24.09 13.69 59.30
N ASN A 2 -22.92 14.26 59.56
CA ASN A 2 -22.73 15.71 59.55
C ASN A 2 -22.73 16.20 58.08
N THR A 3 -23.44 17.27 57.76
CA THR A 3 -23.58 17.84 56.40
C THR A 3 -22.22 18.05 55.71
N GLY A 4 -21.18 18.39 56.46
CA GLY A 4 -19.82 18.49 55.96
C GLY A 4 -19.23 17.16 55.46
N GLN A 5 -19.52 16.06 56.14
CA GLN A 5 -19.07 14.73 55.69
C GLN A 5 -19.76 14.29 54.41
N MET A 6 -21.05 14.60 54.22
CA MET A 6 -21.76 14.28 52.98
C MET A 6 -21.19 15.07 51.79
N ILE A 7 -20.86 16.34 51.98
CA ILE A 7 -20.29 17.16 50.92
C ILE A 7 -18.90 16.60 50.48
N ILE A 8 -18.06 16.25 51.43
CA ILE A 8 -16.74 15.71 51.16
C ILE A 8 -16.83 14.36 50.39
N THR A 9 -17.74 13.47 50.84
CA THR A 9 -17.93 12.17 50.17
C THR A 9 -18.49 12.31 48.74
N THR A 10 -19.44 13.22 48.54
CA THR A 10 -19.98 13.50 47.20
C THR A 10 -18.92 14.12 46.28
N CYS A 11 -18.12 15.06 46.74
CA CYS A 11 -16.99 15.62 45.98
C CYS A 11 -15.95 14.56 45.67
N ALA A 12 -15.59 13.68 46.58
CA ALA A 12 -14.67 12.59 46.37
C ALA A 12 -15.18 11.59 45.30
N MET A 13 -16.48 11.24 45.36
CA MET A 13 -17.11 10.39 44.35
C MET A 13 -17.12 11.03 42.95
N LEU A 14 -17.40 12.33 42.85
CA LEU A 14 -17.37 13.05 41.59
C LEU A 14 -15.96 13.10 41.00
N LEU A 15 -14.95 13.38 41.82
CA LEU A 15 -13.55 13.33 41.38
C LEU A 15 -13.15 11.93 40.89
N LEU A 16 -13.55 10.89 41.64
CA LEU A 16 -13.28 9.51 41.21
C LEU A 16 -13.95 9.20 39.87
N ALA A 17 -15.21 9.58 39.68
CA ALA A 17 -15.93 9.37 38.42
C ALA A 17 -15.25 10.08 37.25
N VAL A 18 -14.81 11.33 37.41
CA VAL A 18 -14.07 12.07 36.38
C VAL A 18 -12.73 11.39 36.07
N LEU A 19 -12.03 10.88 37.05
CA LEU A 19 -10.76 10.19 36.90
C LEU A 19 -10.95 8.88 36.14
N VAL A 20 -11.95 8.08 36.47
CA VAL A 20 -12.29 6.85 35.75
C VAL A 20 -12.65 7.13 34.30
N LEU A 21 -13.46 8.16 34.02
CA LEU A 21 -13.80 8.56 32.65
C LEU A 21 -12.57 8.98 31.84
N ARG A 22 -11.64 9.72 32.44
CA ARG A 22 -10.38 10.11 31.77
C ARG A 22 -9.51 8.91 31.46
N VAL A 23 -9.33 7.99 32.39
CA VAL A 23 -8.56 6.76 32.18
C VAL A 23 -9.19 5.93 31.06
N SER A 24 -10.51 5.74 31.06
CA SER A 24 -11.22 4.99 30.04
C SER A 24 -11.07 5.63 28.66
N SER A 25 -11.18 6.96 28.54
CA SER A 25 -11.00 7.65 27.25
C SER A 25 -9.57 7.53 26.74
N THR A 26 -8.57 7.58 27.61
CA THR A 26 -7.17 7.38 27.23
C THR A 26 -6.91 5.96 26.74
N GLN A 27 -7.53 4.95 27.35
CA GLN A 27 -7.40 3.56 26.89
C GLN A 27 -7.98 3.37 25.49
N ILE A 28 -9.15 3.96 25.21
CA ILE A 28 -9.78 3.88 23.88
C ILE A 28 -8.89 4.51 22.82
N THR A 29 -8.38 5.73 23.02
CA THR A 29 -7.49 6.40 22.07
C THR A 29 -6.17 5.65 21.86
N THR A 30 -5.64 5.02 22.89
CA THR A 30 -4.43 4.19 22.79
C THR A 30 -4.71 2.94 21.94
N GLN A 31 -5.85 2.28 22.12
CA GLN A 31 -6.24 1.12 21.33
C GLN A 31 -6.44 1.48 19.86
N GLU A 32 -7.10 2.60 19.55
CA GLU A 32 -7.26 3.09 18.18
C GLU A 32 -5.92 3.38 17.53
N SER A 33 -5.00 4.04 18.23
CA SER A 33 -3.65 4.30 17.72
C SER A 33 -2.85 3.01 17.46
N MET A 34 -2.98 2.02 18.34
CA MET A 34 -2.35 0.71 18.15
C MET A 34 -2.92 -0.03 16.93
N GLN A 35 -4.23 0.00 16.73
CA GLN A 35 -4.86 -0.59 15.55
C GLN A 35 -4.39 0.06 14.27
N THR A 36 -4.40 1.40 14.19
CA THR A 36 -3.91 2.15 13.03
C THR A 36 -2.45 1.81 12.70
N SER A 37 -1.60 1.69 13.73
CA SER A 37 -0.20 1.31 13.57
C SER A 37 -0.04 -0.13 13.04
N LYS A 38 -0.83 -1.08 13.53
CA LYS A 38 -0.84 -2.47 13.04
C LYS A 38 -1.24 -2.53 11.57
N PHE A 39 -2.27 -1.78 11.16
CA PHE A 39 -2.67 -1.68 9.77
C PHE A 39 -1.56 -1.15 8.88
N GLY A 40 -0.93 -0.06 9.31
CA GLY A 40 0.21 0.50 8.57
C GLY A 40 1.30 -0.53 8.33
N ILE A 41 1.69 -1.29 9.35
CA ILE A 41 2.71 -2.34 9.25
C ILE A 41 2.27 -3.46 8.29
N LEU A 42 1.02 -3.93 8.38
CA LEU A 42 0.49 -4.96 7.49
C LEU A 42 0.44 -4.48 6.05
N ALA A 43 -0.04 -3.27 5.81
CA ALA A 43 -0.11 -2.67 4.49
C ALA A 43 1.30 -2.50 3.87
N ILE A 44 2.27 -2.02 4.64
CA ILE A 44 3.67 -1.92 4.20
C ILE A 44 4.23 -3.31 3.84
N SER A 45 3.96 -4.31 4.67
CA SER A 45 4.43 -5.69 4.43
C SER A 45 3.84 -6.27 3.14
N ILE A 46 2.53 -6.10 2.92
CA ILE A 46 1.85 -6.55 1.71
C ILE A 46 2.39 -5.80 0.47
N ALA A 47 2.50 -4.47 0.55
CA ALA A 47 3.02 -3.66 -0.55
C ALA A 47 4.44 -4.09 -0.93
N ASN A 48 5.33 -4.25 0.05
CA ASN A 48 6.70 -4.68 -0.19
C ASN A 48 6.76 -6.08 -0.80
N SER A 49 5.94 -7.02 -0.34
CA SER A 49 5.87 -8.36 -0.92
C SER A 49 5.50 -8.33 -2.40
N VAL A 50 4.51 -7.51 -2.78
CA VAL A 50 4.10 -7.39 -4.19
C VAL A 50 5.15 -6.66 -5.02
N ILE A 51 5.77 -5.60 -4.47
CA ILE A 51 6.87 -4.87 -5.14
C ILE A 51 8.05 -5.81 -5.41
N GLU A 52 8.44 -6.62 -4.42
CA GLU A 52 9.54 -7.58 -4.58
C GLU A 52 9.20 -8.63 -5.63
N GLN A 53 7.98 -9.17 -5.63
CA GLN A 53 7.54 -10.11 -6.66
C GLN A 53 7.61 -9.47 -8.05
N ALA A 54 7.10 -8.25 -8.22
CA ALA A 54 7.13 -7.53 -9.48
C ALA A 54 8.57 -7.24 -9.96
N CYS A 55 9.43 -6.76 -9.06
CA CYS A 55 10.82 -6.44 -9.40
C CYS A 55 11.69 -7.68 -9.69
N ASN A 56 11.26 -8.86 -9.28
CA ASN A 56 11.94 -10.13 -9.57
C ASN A 56 11.54 -10.74 -10.92
N LYS A 57 10.54 -10.15 -11.60
CA LYS A 57 10.13 -10.58 -12.95
C LYS A 57 10.93 -9.86 -14.03
N ALA A 58 10.76 -10.28 -15.28
CA ALA A 58 11.35 -9.55 -16.41
C ALA A 58 10.83 -8.10 -16.45
N PHE A 59 11.53 -7.20 -17.10
CA PHE A 59 11.11 -5.80 -17.21
C PHE A 59 9.88 -5.62 -18.12
N ASP A 60 9.78 -6.45 -19.14
CA ASP A 60 8.76 -6.37 -20.20
C ASP A 60 8.67 -7.74 -20.89
N GLN A 61 7.52 -8.14 -21.38
CA GLN A 61 7.30 -9.39 -22.10
C GLN A 61 8.35 -9.63 -23.21
N LYS A 62 8.74 -8.56 -23.89
CA LYS A 62 9.76 -8.64 -24.94
C LYS A 62 11.17 -8.87 -24.40
N SER A 63 11.41 -8.61 -23.13
CA SER A 63 12.71 -8.81 -22.46
C SER A 63 12.89 -10.19 -21.84
N ILE A 64 11.86 -11.04 -21.81
CA ILE A 64 11.93 -12.39 -21.20
C ILE A 64 12.97 -13.27 -21.92
N ASN A 65 12.94 -13.28 -23.26
CA ASN A 65 13.77 -14.17 -24.07
C ASN A 65 14.81 -13.43 -24.94
N ALA A 66 14.83 -12.11 -24.89
CA ALA A 66 15.70 -11.30 -25.75
C ALA A 66 16.20 -10.06 -25.02
N TYR A 67 17.42 -9.70 -25.36
CA TYR A 67 18.01 -8.47 -24.88
C TYR A 67 17.53 -7.29 -25.73
N LEU A 68 16.93 -6.29 -25.11
CA LEU A 68 16.40 -5.13 -25.81
C LEU A 68 17.41 -3.99 -25.83
N SER A 69 17.74 -3.51 -27.01
CA SER A 69 18.62 -2.35 -27.24
C SER A 69 17.86 -1.10 -27.69
N ASP A 70 16.62 -1.26 -28.16
CA ASP A 70 15.76 -0.19 -28.65
C ASP A 70 14.50 -0.07 -27.79
N VAL A 71 14.26 1.11 -27.22
CA VAL A 71 13.08 1.43 -26.43
C VAL A 71 11.77 1.21 -27.19
N ASN A 72 11.80 1.36 -28.52
CA ASN A 72 10.63 1.13 -29.37
C ASN A 72 10.18 -0.34 -29.42
N SER A 73 11.06 -1.26 -29.04
CA SER A 73 10.74 -2.69 -28.96
C SER A 73 9.90 -3.08 -27.74
N LEU A 74 9.79 -2.21 -26.73
CA LEU A 74 8.99 -2.44 -25.55
C LEU A 74 7.48 -2.51 -25.86
N THR A 75 6.70 -3.05 -24.94
CA THR A 75 5.23 -3.06 -24.96
C THR A 75 4.69 -1.64 -24.98
N LYS A 76 3.57 -1.38 -25.65
CA LYS A 76 2.95 -0.04 -25.68
C LYS A 76 2.26 0.24 -24.37
N ASP A 77 2.18 1.52 -23.98
CA ASP A 77 1.54 1.95 -22.75
C ASP A 77 0.10 1.45 -22.56
N GLN A 78 -0.68 1.44 -23.64
CA GLN A 78 -2.06 0.95 -23.63
C GLN A 78 -2.20 -0.58 -23.61
N ASP A 79 -1.12 -1.29 -23.86
CA ASP A 79 -1.06 -2.76 -23.93
C ASP A 79 -0.34 -3.33 -22.67
N LEU A 80 0.02 -2.47 -21.69
CA LEU A 80 0.60 -2.91 -20.41
C LEU A 80 -0.42 -3.71 -19.60
N GLY A 81 -0.05 -4.91 -19.19
CA GLY A 81 -0.88 -5.80 -18.38
C GLY A 81 -0.72 -7.25 -18.77
N PRO A 82 -1.38 -8.16 -18.04
CA PRO A 82 -1.22 -9.60 -18.28
C PRO A 82 -1.64 -10.00 -19.68
N GLU A 83 -0.85 -10.85 -20.32
CA GLU A 83 -1.19 -11.47 -21.58
C GLU A 83 -2.12 -12.67 -21.39
N GLY A 84 -2.52 -13.27 -22.53
CA GLY A 84 -3.46 -14.40 -22.51
C GLY A 84 -2.93 -15.63 -21.76
N GLY A 85 -3.58 -15.98 -20.65
CA GLY A 85 -3.22 -17.11 -19.80
C GLY A 85 -2.51 -16.72 -18.49
N GLU A 86 -2.32 -15.43 -18.23
CA GLU A 86 -1.69 -14.88 -17.03
C GLU A 86 -2.74 -14.31 -16.08
N ASP A 87 -3.62 -15.19 -15.59
CA ASP A 87 -4.79 -14.80 -14.79
C ASP A 87 -4.48 -14.65 -13.28
N SER A 88 -3.28 -14.96 -12.85
CA SER A 88 -2.90 -14.91 -11.44
C SER A 88 -1.43 -14.52 -11.22
N ILE A 89 -1.14 -13.94 -10.06
CA ILE A 89 0.20 -13.45 -9.70
C ILE A 89 1.30 -14.53 -9.77
N GLU A 90 0.91 -15.81 -9.65
CA GLU A 90 1.83 -16.94 -9.74
C GLU A 90 2.35 -17.17 -11.16
N VAL A 91 1.50 -16.86 -12.16
CA VAL A 91 1.85 -17.05 -13.59
C VAL A 91 2.37 -15.79 -14.26
N PHE A 92 2.31 -14.64 -13.61
CA PHE A 92 2.92 -13.40 -14.09
C PHE A 92 4.39 -13.62 -14.41
N ASN A 93 4.83 -13.13 -15.55
CA ASN A 93 6.18 -13.38 -16.03
C ASN A 93 7.00 -12.10 -16.20
N ASP A 94 6.35 -10.93 -16.28
CA ASP A 94 7.01 -9.64 -16.34
C ASP A 94 6.42 -8.60 -15.39
N PHE A 95 7.00 -7.39 -15.39
CA PHE A 95 6.65 -6.33 -14.46
C PHE A 95 5.31 -5.68 -14.77
N ASP A 96 4.92 -5.62 -16.02
CA ASP A 96 3.68 -4.96 -16.42
C ASP A 96 2.44 -5.84 -16.22
N ASP A 97 2.58 -7.15 -16.01
CA ASP A 97 1.47 -8.04 -15.63
C ASP A 97 0.76 -7.61 -14.35
N PHE A 98 1.48 -6.88 -13.50
CA PHE A 98 0.88 -6.31 -12.30
C PHE A 98 -0.08 -5.14 -12.59
N ASN A 99 -0.16 -4.65 -13.84
CA ASN A 99 -1.08 -3.58 -14.18
C ASN A 99 -2.55 -4.05 -14.15
N GLY A 100 -3.36 -3.40 -13.32
CA GLY A 100 -4.75 -3.80 -13.08
C GLY A 100 -4.92 -4.93 -12.07
N TYR A 101 -3.82 -5.50 -11.53
CA TYR A 101 -3.93 -6.54 -10.50
C TYR A 101 -4.65 -6.01 -9.27
N THR A 102 -5.63 -6.78 -8.80
CA THR A 102 -6.38 -6.51 -7.58
C THR A 102 -6.53 -7.78 -6.75
N HIS A 103 -6.36 -7.65 -5.45
CA HIS A 103 -6.57 -8.77 -4.52
C HIS A 103 -7.13 -8.28 -3.19
N VAL A 104 -7.90 -9.14 -2.50
CA VAL A 104 -8.40 -8.85 -1.15
C VAL A 104 -7.84 -9.88 -0.18
N TYR A 105 -7.06 -9.40 0.77
CA TYR A 105 -6.53 -10.22 1.85
C TYR A 105 -7.58 -10.32 2.95
N TYR A 106 -8.23 -11.47 3.03
CA TYR A 106 -9.10 -11.85 4.13
C TYR A 106 -8.29 -12.52 5.25
N ASN A 107 -8.83 -12.64 6.42
CA ASN A 107 -8.23 -13.39 7.54
C ASN A 107 -6.88 -12.85 8.04
N LEU A 108 -6.66 -11.54 7.92
CA LEU A 108 -5.50 -10.91 8.55
C LEU A 108 -5.69 -10.85 10.07
N PRO A 109 -4.66 -11.12 10.88
CA PRO A 109 -4.77 -11.10 12.34
C PRO A 109 -5.21 -9.73 12.86
N ASP A 110 -6.33 -9.69 13.60
CA ASP A 110 -6.89 -8.48 14.21
C ASP A 110 -7.07 -7.29 13.25
N SER A 111 -7.35 -7.59 11.97
CA SER A 111 -7.46 -6.60 10.89
C SER A 111 -8.70 -6.85 10.04
N PRO A 112 -9.42 -5.80 9.60
CA PRO A 112 -10.40 -5.94 8.52
C PRO A 112 -9.69 -6.36 7.22
N PRO A 113 -10.47 -6.86 6.23
CA PRO A 113 -9.93 -7.17 4.92
C PRO A 113 -9.23 -5.96 4.29
N LEU A 114 -8.06 -6.20 3.70
CA LEU A 114 -7.29 -5.20 2.97
C LEU A 114 -7.38 -5.48 1.47
N ARG A 115 -7.80 -4.48 0.72
CA ARG A 115 -7.83 -4.53 -0.74
C ARG A 115 -6.57 -3.87 -1.28
N ILE A 116 -5.87 -4.56 -2.16
CA ILE A 116 -4.75 -4.04 -2.93
C ILE A 116 -5.17 -3.82 -4.37
N SER A 117 -4.69 -2.75 -4.97
CA SER A 117 -4.76 -2.51 -6.42
C SER A 117 -3.42 -1.99 -6.92
N CYS A 118 -3.01 -2.47 -8.08
CA CYS A 118 -1.74 -2.13 -8.70
C CYS A 118 -1.98 -1.44 -10.05
N VAL A 119 -1.19 -0.42 -10.33
CA VAL A 119 -1.16 0.27 -11.63
C VAL A 119 0.30 0.40 -12.06
N VAL A 120 0.60 0.02 -13.29
CA VAL A 120 1.94 0.17 -13.88
C VAL A 120 1.89 1.19 -15.00
N ASN A 121 2.84 2.12 -15.00
CA ASN A 121 2.97 3.15 -16.01
C ASN A 121 4.43 3.31 -16.43
N TYR A 122 4.66 3.77 -17.66
CA TYR A 122 5.95 4.30 -18.04
C TYR A 122 6.22 5.64 -17.34
N VAL A 123 7.46 5.85 -16.94
CA VAL A 123 7.86 7.07 -16.25
C VAL A 123 9.16 7.61 -16.81
N ASP A 124 9.24 8.94 -16.82
CA ASP A 124 10.47 9.67 -17.09
C ASP A 124 11.03 10.20 -15.76
N PRO A 125 12.17 9.72 -15.29
CA PRO A 125 12.88 10.30 -14.17
C PRO A 125 13.57 11.58 -14.64
N ASP A 126 12.86 12.68 -14.74
CA ASP A 126 13.39 13.97 -15.15
C ASP A 126 14.61 14.36 -14.29
N ALA A 127 15.73 14.61 -14.99
CA ALA A 127 16.98 15.00 -14.36
C ALA A 127 16.96 16.39 -13.67
N THR A 128 15.91 17.17 -13.85
CA THR A 128 15.79 18.53 -13.33
C THR A 128 14.83 18.70 -12.16
N GLY A 129 14.00 17.71 -11.85
CA GLY A 129 13.04 17.75 -10.76
C GLY A 129 13.02 16.48 -9.94
N ASN A 130 12.95 16.57 -8.64
CA ASN A 130 12.75 15.46 -7.71
C ASN A 130 11.40 14.73 -7.90
N LYS A 131 10.81 14.79 -9.11
CA LYS A 131 9.50 14.21 -9.40
C LYS A 131 9.58 13.30 -10.62
N VAL A 132 9.18 12.05 -10.43
CA VAL A 132 8.95 11.10 -11.50
C VAL A 132 7.67 11.49 -12.23
N LYS A 133 7.74 11.66 -13.55
CA LYS A 133 6.60 12.01 -14.40
C LYS A 133 6.08 10.77 -15.10
N ILE A 134 4.77 10.51 -15.00
CA ILE A 134 4.10 9.49 -15.80
C ILE A 134 4.02 9.98 -17.24
N VAL A 135 4.39 9.11 -18.19
CA VAL A 135 4.39 9.36 -19.61
C VAL A 135 3.73 8.20 -20.36
N THR A 136 3.18 8.45 -21.53
CA THR A 136 2.59 7.43 -22.40
C THR A 136 3.58 6.92 -23.46
N SER A 137 4.74 7.56 -23.55
CA SER A 137 5.83 7.10 -24.40
C SER A 137 6.61 5.98 -23.75
N LYS A 138 7.05 4.99 -24.52
CA LYS A 138 7.90 3.91 -24.05
C LYS A 138 9.18 4.46 -23.44
N GLN A 139 9.55 3.95 -22.28
CA GLN A 139 10.73 4.37 -21.52
C GLN A 139 11.42 3.14 -20.91
N TRP A 140 12.69 3.30 -20.59
CA TRP A 140 13.46 2.28 -19.84
C TRP A 140 13.13 2.25 -18.34
N HIS A 141 12.06 2.94 -17.95
CA HIS A 141 11.61 3.03 -16.57
C HIS A 141 10.11 2.80 -16.51
N LYS A 142 9.67 1.86 -15.69
CA LYS A 142 8.27 1.63 -15.34
C LYS A 142 8.10 1.90 -13.85
N MET A 143 6.94 2.37 -13.44
CA MET A 143 6.60 2.58 -12.05
C MET A 143 5.35 1.79 -11.72
N ILE A 144 5.43 0.97 -10.68
CA ILE A 144 4.27 0.38 -10.05
C ILE A 144 3.78 1.30 -8.94
N THR A 145 2.49 1.58 -8.96
CA THR A 145 1.76 2.27 -7.89
C THR A 145 0.83 1.26 -7.25
N ILE A 146 1.02 1.01 -5.98
CA ILE A 146 0.21 0.08 -5.18
C ILE A 146 -0.65 0.89 -4.23
N THR A 147 -1.95 0.74 -4.33
CA THR A 147 -2.93 1.37 -3.45
C THR A 147 -3.53 0.30 -2.54
N ILE A 148 -3.48 0.54 -1.24
CA ILE A 148 -4.08 -0.34 -0.23
C ILE A 148 -5.20 0.41 0.48
N THR A 149 -6.37 -0.21 0.49
CA THR A 149 -7.58 0.31 1.14
C THR A 149 -8.15 -0.75 2.08
N SER A 150 -8.78 -0.31 3.15
CA SER A 150 -9.59 -1.19 4.00
C SER A 150 -11.05 -1.17 3.53
N ASP A 151 -11.73 -2.30 3.59
CA ASP A 151 -13.17 -2.37 3.34
C ASP A 151 -13.98 -1.65 4.44
N ASP A 152 -13.38 -1.41 5.61
CA ASP A 152 -13.97 -0.57 6.66
C ASP A 152 -13.60 0.90 6.43
N ALA A 153 -14.39 1.56 5.58
CA ALA A 153 -14.19 2.94 5.12
C ALA A 153 -14.17 4.01 6.24
N THR A 154 -14.44 3.62 7.48
CA THR A 154 -14.49 4.54 8.63
C THR A 154 -13.16 4.71 9.34
N LYS A 155 -12.13 3.89 9.02
CA LYS A 155 -10.95 3.75 9.90
C LYS A 155 -9.59 3.83 9.23
N MET A 156 -9.48 3.91 7.91
CA MET A 156 -8.16 3.88 7.29
C MET A 156 -8.02 4.83 6.11
N ASP A 157 -6.96 5.64 6.17
CA ASP A 157 -6.51 6.40 5.01
C ASP A 157 -6.05 5.46 3.90
N VAL A 158 -6.26 5.86 2.66
CA VAL A 158 -5.72 5.18 1.49
C VAL A 158 -4.19 5.27 1.54
N LEU A 159 -3.52 4.12 1.58
CA LEU A 159 -2.07 4.05 1.56
C LEU A 159 -1.59 3.78 0.14
N GLU A 160 -0.67 4.59 -0.33
CA GLU A 160 -0.10 4.48 -1.66
C GLU A 160 1.41 4.28 -1.58
N PHE A 161 1.89 3.26 -2.29
CA PHE A 161 3.31 2.92 -2.40
C PHE A 161 3.71 2.97 -3.87
N ARG A 162 4.88 3.54 -4.14
CA ARG A 162 5.41 3.67 -5.49
C ARG A 162 6.82 3.13 -5.58
N LYS A 163 7.09 2.38 -6.63
CA LYS A 163 8.43 1.87 -6.93
C LYS A 163 8.72 2.00 -8.41
N VAL A 164 9.86 2.62 -8.72
CA VAL A 164 10.37 2.66 -10.08
C VAL A 164 11.26 1.44 -10.30
N PHE A 165 11.02 0.73 -11.40
CA PHE A 165 11.84 -0.35 -11.91
C PHE A 165 12.44 0.07 -13.25
N SER A 166 13.74 -0.12 -13.40
CA SER A 166 14.49 0.34 -14.57
C SER A 166 15.15 -0.82 -15.28
N TYR A 167 15.07 -0.82 -16.58
CA TYR A 167 15.79 -1.79 -17.41
C TYR A 167 17.26 -1.39 -17.47
N TRP A 168 18.12 -2.16 -16.83
CA TRP A 168 19.57 -1.94 -16.85
C TRP A 168 20.25 -2.91 -17.79
N LYS A 169 21.00 -2.35 -18.70
CA LYS A 169 21.93 -3.09 -19.52
C LYS A 169 23.22 -3.26 -18.73
N PHE A 170 23.42 -4.44 -18.13
CA PHE A 170 24.77 -4.82 -17.71
C PHE A 170 25.60 -5.12 -18.95
N LEU A 171 26.52 -4.23 -19.25
CA LEU A 171 27.55 -4.41 -20.28
C LEU A 171 28.63 -5.32 -19.76
#